data_55ef805b2e484dd5e12bdd0771c33ba3
#
_entry.id   55ef805b2e484dd5e12bdd0771c33ba3
#
_cell.length_a   1.000
_cell.length_b   1.000
_cell.length_c   1.000
_cell.angle_alpha   90.00
_cell.angle_beta   90.00
_cell.angle_gamma   90.00
#
_symmetry.space_group_name_H-M   'P 1'
#
loop_
_entity.id
_entity.type
_entity.pdbx_description
1 polymer ?
#
loop_
_entity_poly.entity_id
_entity_poly.type
_entity_poly.pdbx_seq_one_letter_code
_entity_poly.pdbx_strand_id
1 'polypeptide(L)' 'AAPAGTSATEEIAKASALKDQGVISQAEFDAIKAKALG' A
#
# COMPACT_ATOMS: atom_id res chain seq x y z
N ALA A 1 -8.14 18.92 1.20
CA ALA A 1 -6.99 18.05 1.19
C ALA A 1 -7.32 16.72 1.86
N ALA A 2 -6.74 15.65 1.39
CA ALA A 2 -7.02 14.34 1.93
C ALA A 2 -6.37 14.20 3.31
N PRO A 3 -7.08 13.61 4.28
CA PRO A 3 -6.49 13.32 5.58
C PRO A 3 -5.37 12.30 5.45
N ALA A 4 -4.47 12.32 6.41
CA ALA A 4 -3.34 11.40 6.41
C ALA A 4 -3.80 9.95 6.37
N GLY A 5 -4.86 9.64 7.09
CA GLY A 5 -5.39 8.29 7.11
C GLY A 5 -5.85 7.83 5.73
N THR A 6 -6.47 8.74 4.97
CA THR A 6 -6.92 8.43 3.63
C THR A 6 -5.72 8.14 2.73
N SER A 7 -4.65 8.91 2.90
CA SER A 7 -3.46 8.73 2.08
C SER A 7 -2.85 7.35 2.31
N ALA A 8 -2.74 6.94 3.56
CA ALA A 8 -2.21 5.61 3.87
C ALA A 8 -3.12 4.52 3.32
N THR A 9 -4.41 4.70 3.46
CA THR A 9 -5.38 3.74 2.96
C THR A 9 -5.26 3.59 1.45
N GLU A 10 -5.10 4.71 0.75
CA GLU A 10 -4.98 4.69 -0.69
C GLU A 10 -3.70 3.98 -1.13
N GLU A 11 -2.61 4.22 -0.43
CA GLU A 11 -1.36 3.57 -0.76
C GLU A 11 -1.45 2.06 -0.57
N ILE A 12 -2.05 1.66 0.53
CA ILE A 12 -2.22 0.24 0.80
C ILE A 12 -3.14 -0.40 -0.23
N ALA A 13 -4.20 0.28 -0.60
CA ALA A 13 -5.13 -0.23 -1.60
C ALA A 13 -4.44 -0.39 -2.95
N LYS A 14 -3.62 0.58 -3.33
CA LYS A 14 -2.88 0.50 -4.57
C LYS A 14 -1.87 -0.64 -4.54
N ALA A 15 -1.15 -0.76 -3.45
CA ALA A 15 -0.17 -1.83 -3.30
C ALA A 15 -0.85 -3.19 -3.35
N SER A 16 -2.02 -3.29 -2.74
CA SER A 16 -2.79 -4.53 -2.75
C SER A 16 -3.19 -4.91 -4.17
N ALA A 17 -3.62 -3.93 -4.95
CA ALA A 17 -3.98 -4.17 -6.33
C ALA A 17 -2.78 -4.62 -7.15
N LEU A 18 -1.64 -3.99 -6.94
CA LEU A 18 -0.42 -4.35 -7.65
C LEU A 18 0.04 -5.76 -7.28
N LYS A 19 -0.06 -6.09 -6.02
CA LYS A 19 0.28 -7.43 -5.56
C LYS A 19 -0.63 -8.46 -6.21
N ASP A 20 -1.91 -8.16 -6.28
CA ASP A 20 -2.89 -9.05 -6.85
C ASP A 20 -2.62 -9.27 -8.33
N GLN A 21 -2.14 -8.25 -9.02
CA GLN A 21 -1.81 -8.35 -10.43
C GLN A 21 -0.45 -9.00 -10.67
N GLY A 22 0.31 -9.25 -9.62
CA GLY A 22 1.61 -9.87 -9.76
C GLY A 22 2.73 -8.89 -10.08
N VAL A 23 2.45 -7.60 -9.96
CA VAL A 23 3.46 -6.57 -10.22
C VAL A 23 4.48 -6.50 -9.10
N ILE A 24 4.01 -6.65 -7.86
CA ILE A 24 4.88 -6.67 -6.70
C ILE A 24 4.66 -7.94 -5.90
N SER A 25 5.66 -8.31 -5.10
CA SER A 25 5.59 -9.51 -4.29
C SER A 25 4.99 -9.19 -2.92
N GLN A 26 4.72 -10.25 -2.16
CA GLN A 26 4.20 -10.10 -0.80
C GLN A 26 5.17 -9.28 0.06
N ALA A 27 6.47 -9.55 -0.09
CA ALA A 27 7.47 -8.84 0.69
C ALA A 27 7.43 -7.34 0.37
N GLU A 28 7.25 -7.02 -0.90
CA GLU A 28 7.18 -5.62 -1.31
C GLU A 28 5.90 -4.98 -0.80
N PHE A 29 4.81 -5.71 -0.86
CA PHE A 29 3.56 -5.21 -0.34
C PHE A 29 3.69 -4.92 1.16
N ASP A 30 4.31 -5.83 1.89
CA ASP A 30 4.52 -5.65 3.32
C ASP A 30 5.36 -4.42 3.61
N ALA A 31 6.38 -4.19 2.80
CA ALA A 31 7.24 -3.01 2.98
C ALA A 31 6.45 -1.72 2.75
N ILE A 32 5.62 -1.72 1.71
CA ILE A 32 4.80 -0.55 1.42
C ILE A 32 3.81 -0.31 2.54
N LYS A 33 3.18 -1.37 3.02
CA LYS A 33 2.21 -1.27 4.09
C LYS A 33 2.85 -0.73 5.36
N ALA A 34 4.02 -1.23 5.70
CA ALA A 34 4.72 -0.77 6.90
C ALA A 34 5.07 0.71 6.77
N LYS A 35 5.49 1.13 5.60
CA LYS A 35 5.83 2.52 5.37
C LYS A 35 4.61 3.42 5.48
N ALA A 36 3.51 2.96 4.93
CA ALA A 36 2.28 3.76 4.95
C ALA A 36 1.72 3.89 6.36
N LEU A 37 1.86 2.85 7.16
CA LEU A 37 1.33 2.83 8.51
C LEU A 37 2.35 3.33 9.54
N GLY A 38 3.59 3.19 9.23
CA GLY A 38 4.64 3.54 10.16
C GLY A 38 5.00 4.98 10.14
#